data_856cb5a3fb1d21e60b7c2c78c688b41f
#
_entry.id   856cb5a3fb1d21e60b7c2c78c688b41f
#
_cell.length_a   1.000
_cell.length_b   1.000
_cell.length_c   1.000
_cell.angle_alpha   90.00
_cell.angle_beta   90.00
_cell.angle_gamma   90.00
#
_symmetry.space_group_name_H-M   'P 1'
#
loop_
_entity.id
_entity.type
_entity.pdbx_description
1 polymer ?
#
loop_
_entity_poly.entity_id
_entity_poly.type
_entity_poly.pdbx_seq_one_letter_code
_entity_poly.pdbx_strand_id
1 'polypeptide(L)'
;MNAPTEEQLEALRQEAQQSFRDLKKRLPRLDQNAIDVILTNARSHYAWKDTPVSDELIHELYEITAQGATSMNSCPARFIFVKTPEGKERLAKSLKPKNVEKMIGAPVTAIIAYDLAFWEELPYLFPHEDRRPFFRDKPE
;
A
#
# COMPACT_ATOMS: atom_id res chain seq x y z
N MET A 1 -6.71 31.74 -9.13
CA MET A 1 -6.91 31.71 -7.67
C MET A 1 -5.67 32.33 -7.03
N ASN A 2 -5.84 33.30 -6.14
CA ASN A 2 -4.70 33.90 -5.44
C ASN A 2 -4.14 32.89 -4.41
N ALA A 3 -2.83 32.87 -4.23
CA ALA A 3 -2.21 32.10 -3.15
C ALA A 3 -2.75 32.56 -1.79
N PRO A 4 -2.94 31.65 -0.82
CA PRO A 4 -3.43 32.01 0.50
C PRO A 4 -2.44 32.94 1.21
N THR A 5 -2.96 33.89 2.01
CA THR A 5 -2.13 34.75 2.83
C THR A 5 -1.47 33.97 3.97
N GLU A 6 -0.44 34.57 4.59
CA GLU A 6 0.27 33.94 5.72
C GLU A 6 -0.67 33.68 6.91
N GLU A 7 -1.60 34.59 7.18
CA GLU A 7 -2.64 34.40 8.19
C GLU A 7 -3.59 33.24 7.87
N GLN A 8 -3.99 33.10 6.60
CA GLN A 8 -4.83 31.98 6.16
C GLN A 8 -4.09 30.64 6.28
N LEU A 9 -2.79 30.61 5.95
CA LEU A 9 -1.97 29.41 6.12
C LEU A 9 -1.83 29.03 7.59
N GLU A 10 -1.65 29.98 8.48
CA GLU A 10 -1.54 29.72 9.91
C GLU A 10 -2.88 29.21 10.48
N ALA A 11 -4.00 29.77 10.07
CA ALA A 11 -5.33 29.28 10.46
C ALA A 11 -5.55 27.83 10.00
N LEU A 12 -5.18 27.48 8.76
CA LEU A 12 -5.26 26.13 8.24
C LEU A 12 -4.36 25.14 9.01
N ARG A 13 -3.16 25.57 9.40
CA ARG A 13 -2.26 24.75 10.23
C ARG A 13 -2.86 24.47 11.60
N GLN A 14 -3.46 25.46 12.24
CA GLN A 14 -4.09 25.31 13.56
C GLN A 14 -5.30 24.37 13.48
N GLU A 15 -6.14 24.51 12.45
CA GLU A 15 -7.27 23.62 12.21
C GLU A 15 -6.81 22.17 11.98
N ALA A 16 -5.79 21.96 11.14
CA ALA A 16 -5.21 20.63 10.89
C ALA A 16 -4.65 19.99 12.18
N GLN A 17 -3.94 20.77 13.00
CA GLN A 17 -3.42 20.31 14.28
C GLN A 17 -4.54 19.96 15.27
N GLN A 18 -5.62 20.74 15.29
CA GLN A 18 -6.76 20.46 16.15
C GLN A 18 -7.48 19.19 15.69
N SER A 19 -7.74 19.06 14.39
CA SER A 19 -8.32 17.85 13.78
C SER A 19 -7.52 16.60 14.11
N PHE A 20 -6.18 16.68 14.06
CA PHE A 20 -5.30 15.58 14.45
C PHE A 20 -5.42 15.21 15.93
N ARG A 21 -5.44 16.23 16.82
CA ARG A 21 -5.63 16.00 18.27
C ARG A 21 -6.96 15.30 18.56
N ASP A 22 -8.01 15.70 17.85
CA ASP A 22 -9.34 15.14 18.05
C ASP A 22 -9.46 13.73 17.46
N LEU A 23 -8.82 13.46 16.32
CA LEU A 23 -8.67 12.12 15.78
C LEU A 23 -7.95 11.21 16.77
N LYS A 24 -6.82 11.66 17.32
CA LYS A 24 -6.02 10.88 18.29
C LYS A 24 -6.83 10.46 19.53
N LYS A 25 -7.75 11.33 20.02
CA LYS A 25 -8.63 11.00 21.15
C LYS A 25 -9.64 9.91 20.81
N ARG A 26 -10.05 9.81 19.55
CA ARG A 26 -11.08 8.85 19.08
C ARG A 26 -10.50 7.52 18.61
N LEU A 27 -9.20 7.48 18.31
CA LEU A 27 -8.55 6.24 17.87
C LEU A 27 -8.52 5.22 19.04
N PRO A 28 -9.18 4.06 18.92
CA PRO A 28 -9.08 3.01 19.91
C PRO A 28 -7.66 2.41 19.88
N ARG A 29 -7.24 1.83 20.99
CA ARG A 29 -6.10 0.92 20.98
C ARG A 29 -6.51 -0.39 20.35
N LEU A 30 -5.62 -1.01 19.58
CA LEU A 30 -5.80 -2.39 19.16
C LEU A 30 -5.87 -3.27 20.41
N ASP A 31 -6.83 -4.19 20.45
CA ASP A 31 -6.90 -5.19 21.49
C ASP A 31 -5.78 -6.24 21.34
N GLN A 32 -5.59 -7.06 22.37
CA GLN A 32 -4.53 -8.07 22.35
C GLN A 32 -4.75 -9.10 21.24
N ASN A 33 -5.99 -9.45 20.91
CA ASN A 33 -6.29 -10.39 19.83
C ASN A 33 -5.85 -9.86 18.47
N ALA A 34 -6.11 -8.59 18.19
CA ALA A 34 -5.65 -7.96 16.95
C ALA A 34 -4.13 -7.92 16.85
N ILE A 35 -3.46 -7.57 17.96
CA ILE A 35 -1.98 -7.58 18.05
C ILE A 35 -1.44 -9.00 17.81
N ASP A 36 -2.05 -10.01 18.42
CA ASP A 36 -1.62 -11.39 18.30
C ASP A 36 -1.78 -11.91 16.86
N VAL A 37 -2.88 -11.62 16.20
CA VAL A 37 -3.12 -12.02 14.80
C VAL A 37 -2.13 -11.35 13.85
N ILE A 38 -1.88 -10.05 14.03
CA ILE A 38 -1.08 -9.25 13.07
C ILE A 38 0.43 -9.41 13.33
N LEU A 39 0.85 -9.56 14.57
CA LEU A 39 2.26 -9.49 14.97
C LEU A 39 2.76 -10.72 15.75
N THR A 40 2.25 -10.95 16.96
CA THR A 40 2.90 -11.87 17.90
C THR A 40 2.76 -13.33 17.51
N ASN A 41 1.61 -13.72 16.92
CA ASN A 41 1.33 -15.07 16.44
C ASN A 41 1.42 -15.20 14.91
N ALA A 42 1.72 -14.12 14.19
CA ALA A 42 1.92 -14.19 12.75
C ALA A 42 3.10 -15.11 12.41
N ARG A 43 2.93 -15.98 11.41
CA ARG A 43 3.97 -16.91 10.93
C ARG A 43 3.90 -17.04 9.41
N SER A 44 5.06 -17.29 8.80
CA SER A 44 5.11 -17.69 7.40
C SER A 44 4.64 -19.14 7.25
N HIS A 45 3.63 -19.34 6.42
CA HIS A 45 3.08 -20.66 6.12
C HIS A 45 3.63 -21.19 4.80
N TYR A 46 3.69 -22.51 4.69
CA TYR A 46 4.21 -23.21 3.51
C TYR A 46 3.22 -24.18 2.89
N ALA A 47 2.09 -24.39 3.53
CA ALA A 47 0.98 -25.17 3.05
C ALA A 47 -0.30 -24.32 3.02
N TRP A 48 -1.16 -24.58 2.07
CA TRP A 48 -2.36 -23.81 1.80
C TRP A 48 -3.59 -24.72 1.92
N LYS A 49 -4.69 -24.13 2.35
CA LYS A 49 -5.99 -24.79 2.25
C LYS A 49 -6.47 -24.69 0.80
N ASP A 50 -7.18 -25.72 0.35
CA ASP A 50 -7.90 -25.69 -0.94
C ASP A 50 -9.20 -24.85 -0.78
N THR A 51 -9.01 -23.57 -0.53
CA THR A 51 -10.11 -22.62 -0.35
C THR A 51 -9.89 -21.46 -1.32
N PRO A 52 -10.82 -21.22 -2.26
CA PRO A 52 -10.70 -20.11 -3.19
C PRO A 52 -10.67 -18.76 -2.46
N VAL A 53 -9.91 -17.83 -3.01
CA VAL A 53 -9.95 -16.42 -2.62
C VAL A 53 -10.77 -15.67 -3.66
N SER A 54 -11.86 -15.03 -3.24
CA SER A 54 -12.73 -14.29 -4.14
C SER A 54 -12.09 -12.98 -4.61
N ASP A 55 -12.59 -12.43 -5.70
CA ASP A 55 -12.12 -11.14 -6.21
C ASP A 55 -12.57 -10.00 -5.28
N GLU A 56 -13.73 -10.12 -4.66
CA GLU A 56 -14.24 -9.16 -3.67
C GLU A 56 -13.29 -9.05 -2.47
N LEU A 57 -12.81 -10.19 -1.95
CA LEU A 57 -11.86 -10.19 -0.84
C LEU A 57 -10.51 -9.57 -1.24
N ILE A 58 -10.07 -9.79 -2.48
CA ILE A 58 -8.85 -9.16 -3.02
C ILE A 58 -9.02 -7.64 -3.13
N HIS A 59 -10.19 -7.17 -3.60
CA HIS A 59 -10.49 -5.75 -3.66
C HIS A 59 -10.53 -5.11 -2.27
N GLU A 60 -11.22 -5.74 -1.31
CA GLU A 60 -11.26 -5.28 0.08
C GLU A 60 -9.85 -5.18 0.68
N LEU A 61 -9.01 -6.20 0.48
CA LEU A 61 -7.62 -6.20 0.92
C LEU A 61 -6.82 -5.04 0.31
N TYR A 62 -7.01 -4.79 -0.99
CA TYR A 62 -6.37 -3.68 -1.67
C TYR A 62 -6.81 -2.33 -1.10
N GLU A 63 -8.12 -2.12 -0.92
CA GLU A 63 -8.67 -0.88 -0.37
C GLU A 63 -8.12 -0.58 1.03
N ILE A 64 -8.03 -1.58 1.90
CA ILE A 64 -7.42 -1.44 3.23
C ILE A 64 -5.93 -1.14 3.11
N THR A 65 -5.20 -1.86 2.28
CA THR A 65 -3.76 -1.69 2.09
C THR A 65 -3.42 -0.30 1.50
N ALA A 66 -4.26 0.20 0.61
CA ALA A 66 -4.09 1.51 -0.02
C ALA A 66 -4.24 2.69 0.96
N GLN A 67 -4.81 2.47 2.17
CA GLN A 67 -4.85 3.50 3.22
C GLN A 67 -3.50 3.72 3.91
N GLY A 68 -2.52 2.85 3.65
CA GLY A 68 -1.18 3.00 4.20
C GLY A 68 -0.52 4.29 3.72
N ALA A 69 0.09 5.06 4.65
CA ALA A 69 0.76 6.30 4.31
C ALA A 69 1.99 6.06 3.41
N THR A 70 2.15 6.92 2.40
CA THR A 70 3.34 6.95 1.55
C THR A 70 4.03 8.30 1.63
N SER A 71 5.33 8.34 1.36
CA SER A 71 6.08 9.60 1.31
C SER A 71 5.47 10.54 0.27
N MET A 72 5.15 11.77 0.66
CA MET A 72 4.52 12.78 -0.22
C MET A 72 3.22 12.29 -0.87
N ASN A 73 2.51 11.36 -0.24
CA ASN A 73 1.32 10.72 -0.81
C ASN A 73 1.53 10.16 -2.22
N SER A 74 2.75 9.69 -2.52
CA SER A 74 3.15 9.33 -3.89
C SER A 74 2.55 8.04 -4.43
N CYS A 75 1.97 7.21 -3.57
CA CYS A 75 1.21 6.00 -3.92
C CYS A 75 1.84 5.14 -5.03
N PRO A 76 3.14 4.80 -4.96
CA PRO A 76 3.85 4.17 -6.06
C PRO A 76 3.49 2.69 -6.26
N ALA A 77 2.93 2.03 -5.24
CA ALA A 77 2.69 0.59 -5.25
C ALA A 77 1.71 0.17 -6.36
N ARG A 78 2.02 -0.96 -7.00
CA ARG A 78 1.16 -1.64 -7.97
C ARG A 78 1.06 -3.10 -7.57
N PHE A 79 -0.15 -3.64 -7.58
CA PHE A 79 -0.43 -5.02 -7.17
C PHE A 79 -0.99 -5.80 -8.35
N ILE A 80 -0.39 -6.96 -8.62
CA ILE A 80 -0.86 -7.88 -9.65
C ILE A 80 -1.18 -9.20 -8.97
N PHE A 81 -2.45 -9.60 -9.00
CA PHE A 81 -2.91 -10.84 -8.38
C PHE A 81 -2.98 -11.96 -9.41
N VAL A 82 -2.20 -13.01 -9.19
CA VAL A 82 -2.08 -14.15 -10.08
C VAL A 82 -2.88 -15.32 -9.49
N LYS A 83 -3.97 -15.70 -10.16
CA LYS A 83 -4.90 -16.79 -9.75
C LYS A 83 -4.91 -17.94 -10.73
N THR A 84 -4.74 -17.65 -12.03
CA THR A 84 -4.91 -18.66 -13.07
C THR A 84 -3.70 -19.59 -13.19
N PRO A 85 -3.89 -20.86 -13.59
CA PRO A 85 -2.77 -21.80 -13.84
C PRO A 85 -1.74 -21.22 -14.80
N GLU A 86 -2.18 -20.64 -15.92
CA GLU A 86 -1.31 -20.05 -16.94
C GLU A 86 -0.48 -18.87 -16.39
N GLY A 87 -1.11 -18.03 -15.55
CA GLY A 87 -0.42 -16.93 -14.86
C GLY A 87 0.65 -17.45 -13.91
N LYS A 88 0.33 -18.50 -13.16
CA LYS A 88 1.28 -19.15 -12.25
C LYS A 88 2.43 -19.84 -12.99
N GLU A 89 2.17 -20.51 -14.10
CA GLU A 89 3.22 -21.09 -14.95
C GLU A 89 4.19 -20.04 -15.50
N ARG A 90 3.66 -18.89 -15.90
CA ARG A 90 4.50 -17.74 -16.32
C ARG A 90 5.36 -17.24 -15.18
N LEU A 91 4.75 -17.02 -13.99
CA LEU A 91 5.45 -16.54 -12.80
C LEU A 91 6.52 -17.52 -12.31
N ALA A 92 6.27 -18.83 -12.41
CA ALA A 92 7.20 -19.88 -11.99
C ALA A 92 8.58 -19.76 -12.63
N LYS A 93 8.65 -19.26 -13.87
CA LYS A 93 9.92 -19.05 -14.61
C LYS A 93 10.84 -18.02 -13.95
N SER A 94 10.28 -17.12 -13.13
CA SER A 94 11.02 -16.06 -12.43
C SER A 94 11.34 -16.42 -10.98
N LEU A 95 10.89 -17.59 -10.49
CA LEU A 95 11.05 -17.98 -9.10
C LEU A 95 12.17 -19.01 -8.93
N LYS A 96 12.79 -19.01 -7.74
CA LYS A 96 13.68 -20.10 -7.34
C LYS A 96 12.87 -21.41 -7.21
N PRO A 97 13.42 -22.57 -7.64
CA PRO A 97 12.68 -23.85 -7.65
C PRO A 97 11.95 -24.17 -6.35
N LYS A 98 12.57 -23.97 -5.20
CA LYS A 98 11.97 -24.20 -3.88
C LYS A 98 10.74 -23.35 -3.55
N ASN A 99 10.49 -22.28 -4.31
CA ASN A 99 9.35 -21.38 -4.12
C ASN A 99 8.22 -21.65 -5.11
N VAL A 100 8.52 -22.36 -6.20
CA VAL A 100 7.54 -22.67 -7.27
C VAL A 100 6.39 -23.51 -6.72
N GLU A 101 6.69 -24.60 -6.02
CA GLU A 101 5.67 -25.48 -5.43
C GLU A 101 4.72 -24.71 -4.48
N LYS A 102 5.28 -23.88 -3.62
CA LYS A 102 4.51 -23.06 -2.69
C LYS A 102 3.60 -22.05 -3.41
N MET A 103 4.11 -21.43 -4.45
CA MET A 103 3.38 -20.47 -5.25
C MET A 103 2.25 -21.13 -6.05
N ILE A 104 2.51 -22.29 -6.64
CA ILE A 104 1.49 -23.04 -7.39
C ILE A 104 0.36 -23.49 -6.47
N GLY A 105 0.68 -23.99 -5.26
CA GLY A 105 -0.30 -24.44 -4.28
C GLY A 105 -1.11 -23.31 -3.64
N ALA A 106 -0.65 -22.06 -3.67
CA ALA A 106 -1.39 -20.93 -3.12
C ALA A 106 -2.62 -20.59 -3.99
N PRO A 107 -3.80 -20.29 -3.41
CA PRO A 107 -4.99 -19.90 -4.20
C PRO A 107 -4.78 -18.62 -5.01
N VAL A 108 -3.99 -17.69 -4.48
CA VAL A 108 -3.62 -16.45 -5.15
C VAL A 108 -2.19 -16.06 -4.77
N THR A 109 -1.47 -15.44 -5.70
CA THR A 109 -0.14 -14.87 -5.45
C THR A 109 -0.17 -13.39 -5.84
N ALA A 110 0.25 -12.52 -4.93
CA ALA A 110 0.41 -11.10 -5.21
C ALA A 110 1.85 -10.81 -5.65
N ILE A 111 1.99 -10.16 -6.81
CA ILE A 111 3.24 -9.52 -7.23
C ILE A 111 3.14 -8.07 -6.79
N ILE A 112 4.06 -7.65 -5.94
CA ILE A 112 4.13 -6.26 -5.48
C ILE A 112 5.22 -5.57 -6.30
N ALA A 113 4.80 -4.58 -7.06
CA ALA A 113 5.65 -3.76 -7.91
C ALA A 113 5.51 -2.28 -7.52
N TYR A 114 6.28 -1.43 -8.11
CA TYR A 114 6.12 0.01 -8.01
C TYR A 114 6.26 0.66 -9.38
N ASP A 115 5.57 1.77 -9.53
CA ASP A 115 5.61 2.58 -10.73
C ASP A 115 6.91 3.39 -10.74
N LEU A 116 7.72 3.23 -11.77
CA LEU A 116 8.99 3.95 -11.92
C LEU A 116 8.78 5.44 -12.22
N ALA A 117 7.63 5.78 -12.77
CA ALA A 117 7.25 7.15 -13.09
C ALA A 117 6.26 7.75 -12.06
N PHE A 118 6.14 7.18 -10.86
CA PHE A 118 5.19 7.63 -9.82
C PHE A 118 5.24 9.14 -9.54
N TRP A 119 6.38 9.75 -9.75
CA TRP A 119 6.62 11.17 -9.52
C TRP A 119 5.86 12.07 -10.49
N GLU A 120 5.40 11.58 -11.63
CA GLU A 120 4.61 12.34 -12.60
C GLU A 120 3.26 12.77 -12.01
N GLU A 121 2.68 11.96 -11.11
CA GLU A 121 1.40 12.22 -10.45
C GLU A 121 1.51 13.13 -9.21
N LEU A 122 2.71 13.48 -8.75
CA LEU A 122 2.91 14.30 -7.56
C LEU A 122 2.21 15.67 -7.62
N PRO A 123 2.10 16.38 -8.77
CA PRO A 123 1.35 17.63 -8.78
C PRO A 123 -0.12 17.50 -8.35
N TYR A 124 -0.70 16.32 -8.55
CA TYR A 124 -2.05 15.99 -8.09
C TYR A 124 -2.05 15.41 -6.67
N LEU A 125 -1.17 14.47 -6.37
CA LEU A 125 -1.13 13.74 -5.10
C LEU A 125 -0.52 14.55 -3.95
N PHE A 126 0.38 15.48 -4.26
CA PHE A 126 1.07 16.36 -3.32
C PHE A 126 1.16 17.80 -3.88
N PRO A 127 0.06 18.55 -3.94
CA PRO A 127 -0.03 19.86 -4.62
C PRO A 127 0.68 21.01 -3.90
N HIS A 128 1.32 20.76 -2.75
CA HIS A 128 1.96 21.80 -1.92
C HIS A 128 3.22 22.37 -2.55
N GLU A 129 3.94 21.55 -3.32
CA GLU A 129 5.21 21.90 -3.94
C GLU A 129 5.50 20.94 -5.10
N ASP A 130 6.10 21.42 -6.19
CA ASP A 130 6.56 20.54 -7.29
C ASP A 130 7.82 19.77 -6.88
N ARG A 131 7.61 18.53 -6.49
CA ARG A 131 8.68 17.59 -6.10
C ARG A 131 9.16 16.68 -7.22
N ARG A 132 8.62 16.80 -8.43
CA ARG A 132 9.04 15.97 -9.59
C ARG A 132 10.55 16.04 -9.87
N PRO A 133 11.23 17.20 -9.83
CA PRO A 133 12.67 17.27 -10.08
C PRO A 133 13.49 16.44 -9.11
N PHE A 134 13.03 16.31 -7.86
CA PHE A 134 13.73 15.54 -6.83
C PHE A 134 13.82 14.03 -7.17
N PHE A 135 12.84 13.49 -7.90
CA PHE A 135 12.80 12.06 -8.25
C PHE A 135 13.32 11.81 -9.67
N ARG A 136 12.90 12.64 -10.63
CA ARG A 136 13.27 12.50 -12.04
C ARG A 136 14.80 12.53 -12.28
N ASP A 137 15.48 13.37 -11.54
CA ASP A 137 16.90 13.66 -11.75
C ASP A 137 17.82 12.77 -10.88
N LYS A 138 17.25 11.75 -10.19
CA LYS A 138 18.05 10.76 -9.47
C LYS A 138 18.52 9.65 -10.40
N PRO A 139 19.81 9.29 -10.38
CA PRO A 139 20.26 8.07 -11.05
C PRO A 139 19.57 6.85 -10.41
N GLU A 140 19.23 5.88 -11.27
CA GLU A 140 18.72 4.56 -10.86
C GLU A 140 19.73 3.79 -9.99
#